data_a703ff277938dd595c228f7e5d944f95
#
_entry.id   a703ff277938dd595c228f7e5d944f95
#
_cell.length_a   1.000
_cell.length_b   1.000
_cell.length_c   1.000
_cell.angle_alpha   90.00
_cell.angle_beta   90.00
_cell.angle_gamma   90.00
#
_symmetry.space_group_name_H-M   'P 1'
#
loop_
_entity.id
_entity.type
_entity.pdbx_description
1 polymer ?
#
loop_
_entity_poly.entity_id
_entity_poly.type
_entity_poly.pdbx_seq_one_letter_code
_entity_poly.pdbx_strand_id
1 'polypeptide(L)'
;MSEPILTHARNILEQQTHNRRMTWCIVGCIILLFAFIGLGFDYYYLGIFNSRAGIPIVTILALVISIIFAIWSLQSGASAVLLSAQAVPADPKDSDQRQLLNVVQEISLASGLPAPKVYIIPDDDPNAFATGKDPQHSSIAITRGLLTTLERDELQGVIAHEMSHIRYYDIRLMTLVTACVGALVLLADISLRGLRFGFLSGRGVRSKEKNPLGIALLILWLLTALLAPILTQLMAMMISRKREYLADASAAELTRNPLALAKALQKLENASAPTVAIKRGIAHLCVVDPLGKKVNEKEGFWAELFATHPPIQNRIMLLKSMAYQYSR
;
A
#
# COMPACT_ATOMS: atom_id res chain seq x y z
N MET A 1 25.07 -18.98 23.83
CA MET A 1 24.34 -19.20 22.57
C MET A 1 22.90 -18.66 22.56
N SER A 2 22.42 -17.96 23.59
CA SER A 2 21.02 -17.48 23.71
C SER A 2 20.79 -16.00 23.39
N GLU A 3 21.80 -15.15 23.39
CA GLU A 3 21.65 -13.70 23.14
C GLU A 3 21.20 -13.31 21.71
N PRO A 4 21.69 -13.92 20.62
CA PRO A 4 21.28 -13.51 19.27
C PRO A 4 19.81 -13.81 18.98
N ILE A 5 19.27 -14.90 19.51
CA ILE A 5 17.86 -15.31 19.29
C ILE A 5 16.92 -14.36 20.03
N LEU A 6 17.26 -13.97 21.24
CA LEU A 6 16.45 -13.03 22.06
C LEU A 6 16.45 -11.63 21.47
N THR A 7 17.58 -11.15 20.94
CA THR A 7 17.65 -9.85 20.25
C THR A 7 16.84 -9.85 18.96
N HIS A 8 16.87 -10.93 18.18
CA HIS A 8 16.07 -11.04 16.94
C HIS A 8 14.57 -11.07 17.23
N ALA A 9 14.13 -11.90 18.17
CA ALA A 9 12.72 -11.95 18.58
C ALA A 9 12.22 -10.60 19.14
N ARG A 10 13.04 -9.90 19.92
CA ARG A 10 12.74 -8.57 20.42
C ARG A 10 12.56 -7.56 19.28
N ASN A 11 13.44 -7.58 18.28
CA ASN A 11 13.34 -6.71 17.12
C ASN A 11 12.04 -6.95 16.32
N ILE A 12 11.60 -8.20 16.18
CA ILE A 12 10.33 -8.54 15.51
C ILE A 12 9.13 -7.96 16.29
N LEU A 13 9.07 -8.17 17.59
CA LEU A 13 7.97 -7.68 18.43
C LEU A 13 7.92 -6.14 18.49
N GLU A 14 9.07 -5.50 18.55
CA GLU A 14 9.18 -4.03 18.51
C GLU A 14 8.65 -3.49 17.16
N GLN A 15 9.01 -4.11 16.04
CA GLN A 15 8.54 -3.71 14.72
C GLN A 15 7.03 -3.92 14.56
N GLN A 16 6.50 -5.07 15.00
CA GLN A 16 5.06 -5.34 15.00
C GLN A 16 4.30 -4.31 15.85
N THR A 17 4.81 -3.98 17.03
CA THR A 17 4.20 -2.99 17.93
C THR A 17 4.23 -1.60 17.31
N HIS A 18 5.34 -1.22 16.68
CA HIS A 18 5.48 0.04 15.95
C HIS A 18 4.46 0.14 14.83
N ASN A 19 4.35 -0.88 13.96
CA ASN A 19 3.43 -0.89 12.84
C ASN A 19 1.96 -0.85 13.29
N ARG A 20 1.61 -1.54 14.37
CA ARG A 20 0.27 -1.45 14.97
C ARG A 20 -0.04 -0.04 15.49
N ARG A 21 0.90 0.60 16.19
CA ARG A 21 0.74 1.99 16.67
C ARG A 21 0.59 2.96 15.50
N MET A 22 1.42 2.85 14.47
CA MET A 22 1.33 3.68 13.26
C MET A 22 0.00 3.51 12.56
N THR A 23 -0.53 2.29 12.46
CA THR A 23 -1.88 2.03 11.91
C THR A 23 -2.94 2.85 12.65
N TRP A 24 -2.95 2.81 13.99
CA TRP A 24 -3.92 3.56 14.78
C TRP A 24 -3.70 5.08 14.73
N CYS A 25 -2.46 5.54 14.64
CA CYS A 25 -2.16 6.96 14.42
C CYS A 25 -2.78 7.45 13.09
N ILE A 26 -2.63 6.68 12.02
CA ILE A 26 -3.21 7.04 10.71
C ILE A 26 -4.73 7.06 10.76
N VAL A 27 -5.35 6.04 11.36
CA VAL A 27 -6.81 6.03 11.57
C VAL A 27 -7.25 7.28 12.33
N GLY A 28 -6.57 7.62 13.42
CA GLY A 28 -6.83 8.83 14.20
C GLY A 28 -6.69 10.11 13.37
N CYS A 29 -5.62 10.24 12.58
CA CYS A 29 -5.41 11.39 11.70
C CYS A 29 -6.52 11.53 10.66
N ILE A 30 -6.99 10.43 10.08
CA ILE A 30 -8.09 10.45 9.10
C ILE A 30 -9.38 10.90 9.77
N ILE A 31 -9.73 10.35 10.94
CA ILE A 31 -10.93 10.73 11.67
C ILE A 31 -10.89 12.23 12.04
N LEU A 32 -9.74 12.72 12.55
CA LEU A 32 -9.56 14.13 12.88
C LEU A 32 -9.67 15.04 11.65
N LEU A 33 -9.15 14.59 10.50
CA LEU A 33 -9.26 15.33 9.25
C LEU A 33 -10.72 15.49 8.83
N PHE A 34 -11.50 14.41 8.85
CA PHE A 34 -12.93 14.46 8.52
C PHE A 34 -13.71 15.31 9.52
N ALA A 35 -13.38 15.22 10.81
CA ALA A 35 -13.96 16.07 11.84
C ALA A 35 -13.68 17.56 11.58
N PHE A 36 -12.43 17.89 11.23
CA PHE A 36 -12.03 19.26 10.91
C PHE A 36 -12.76 19.82 9.68
N ILE A 37 -12.91 19.01 8.63
CA ILE A 37 -13.65 19.37 7.42
C ILE A 37 -15.13 19.61 7.79
N GLY A 38 -15.73 18.70 8.55
CA GLY A 38 -17.12 18.82 9.02
C GLY A 38 -17.36 20.08 9.85
N LEU A 39 -16.43 20.36 10.79
CA LEU A 39 -16.50 21.55 11.66
C LEU A 39 -16.41 22.86 10.86
N GLY A 40 -15.53 22.90 9.85
CA GLY A 40 -15.43 24.05 8.95
C GLY A 40 -16.72 24.29 8.18
N PHE A 41 -17.40 23.21 7.78
CA PHE A 41 -18.69 23.27 7.09
C PHE A 41 -19.79 23.79 8.01
N ASP A 42 -19.90 23.24 9.21
CA ASP A 42 -20.87 23.66 10.23
C ASP A 42 -20.67 25.12 10.63
N TYR A 43 -19.39 25.56 10.75
CA TYR A 43 -19.05 26.95 11.05
C TYR A 43 -19.48 27.90 9.92
N TYR A 44 -19.09 27.60 8.68
CA TYR A 44 -19.24 28.54 7.56
C TYR A 44 -20.67 28.56 7.02
N TYR A 45 -21.35 27.41 6.88
CA TYR A 45 -22.67 27.32 6.25
C TYR A 45 -23.81 27.31 7.26
N LEU A 46 -23.67 26.68 8.40
CA LEU A 46 -24.73 26.57 9.40
C LEU A 46 -24.65 27.66 10.50
N GLY A 47 -23.54 28.42 10.53
CA GLY A 47 -23.37 29.52 11.48
C GLY A 47 -23.48 29.08 12.94
N ILE A 48 -23.06 27.86 13.26
CA ILE A 48 -23.30 27.19 14.56
C ILE A 48 -22.87 28.04 15.75
N PHE A 49 -21.77 28.78 15.61
CA PHE A 49 -21.28 29.65 16.68
C PHE A 49 -22.11 30.93 16.85
N ASN A 50 -23.00 31.26 15.90
CA ASN A 50 -23.88 32.40 15.96
C ASN A 50 -25.31 32.05 16.47
N SER A 51 -25.65 30.76 16.53
CA SER A 51 -26.95 30.26 17.00
C SER A 51 -26.83 29.65 18.39
N ARG A 52 -27.71 30.02 19.32
CA ARG A 52 -27.70 29.55 20.73
C ARG A 52 -27.88 28.05 20.94
N ALA A 53 -28.10 27.24 19.88
CA ALA A 53 -28.35 25.80 19.97
C ALA A 53 -27.96 25.05 18.68
N GLY A 54 -26.89 25.45 18.01
CA GLY A 54 -26.48 24.79 16.78
C GLY A 54 -25.82 23.44 17.04
N ILE A 55 -26.43 22.35 16.54
CA ILE A 55 -25.84 21.02 16.57
C ILE A 55 -24.91 20.89 15.34
N PRO A 56 -23.63 20.47 15.48
CA PRO A 56 -22.68 20.31 14.38
C PRO A 56 -23.00 19.05 13.56
N ILE A 57 -24.07 19.08 12.78
CA ILE A 57 -24.62 17.92 12.08
C ILE A 57 -23.62 17.39 11.05
N VAL A 58 -22.97 18.27 10.29
CA VAL A 58 -22.00 17.85 9.25
C VAL A 58 -20.76 17.22 9.89
N THR A 59 -20.29 17.77 11.01
CA THR A 59 -19.18 17.17 11.78
C THR A 59 -19.55 15.79 12.29
N ILE A 60 -20.75 15.62 12.86
CA ILE A 60 -21.21 14.32 13.35
C ILE A 60 -21.30 13.30 12.21
N LEU A 61 -21.88 13.68 11.08
CA LEU A 61 -21.95 12.82 9.90
C LEU A 61 -20.55 12.46 9.37
N ALA A 62 -19.64 13.44 9.30
CA ALA A 62 -18.26 13.22 8.87
C ALA A 62 -17.53 12.24 9.81
N LEU A 63 -17.70 12.37 11.12
CA LEU A 63 -17.16 11.44 12.11
C LEU A 63 -17.72 10.02 11.92
N VAL A 64 -19.03 9.88 11.78
CA VAL A 64 -19.66 8.57 11.57
C VAL A 64 -19.16 7.92 10.30
N ILE A 65 -19.12 8.67 9.18
CA ILE A 65 -18.63 8.18 7.90
C ILE A 65 -17.15 7.76 7.99
N SER A 66 -16.30 8.57 8.64
CA SER A 66 -14.88 8.26 8.78
C SER A 66 -14.63 7.03 9.64
N ILE A 67 -15.40 6.81 10.70
CA ILE A 67 -15.32 5.61 11.53
C ILE A 67 -15.76 4.37 10.75
N ILE A 68 -16.89 4.45 10.04
CA ILE A 68 -17.36 3.35 9.19
C ILE A 68 -16.33 3.02 8.12
N PHE A 69 -15.76 4.03 7.47
CA PHE A 69 -14.72 3.86 6.47
C PHE A 69 -13.45 3.22 7.04
N ALA A 70 -13.00 3.65 8.23
CA ALA A 70 -11.84 3.05 8.90
C ALA A 70 -12.07 1.57 9.24
N ILE A 71 -13.25 1.22 9.76
CA ILE A 71 -13.61 -0.17 10.03
C ILE A 71 -13.65 -0.99 8.74
N TRP A 72 -14.31 -0.47 7.71
CA TRP A 72 -14.37 -1.13 6.40
C TRP A 72 -12.97 -1.33 5.79
N SER A 73 -12.12 -0.31 5.83
CA SER A 73 -10.76 -0.37 5.31
C SER A 73 -9.91 -1.43 6.02
N LEU A 74 -10.04 -1.54 7.35
CA LEU A 74 -9.34 -2.58 8.12
C LEU A 74 -9.85 -3.99 7.84
N GLN A 75 -11.13 -4.16 7.51
CA GLN A 75 -11.75 -5.48 7.28
C GLN A 75 -11.67 -5.92 5.83
N SER A 76 -11.95 -5.01 4.91
CA SER A 76 -12.17 -5.29 3.48
C SER A 76 -11.14 -4.63 2.55
N GLY A 77 -10.20 -3.85 3.09
CA GLY A 77 -9.20 -3.14 2.31
C GLY A 77 -8.36 -4.06 1.43
N ALA A 78 -7.97 -5.24 1.94
CA ALA A 78 -7.24 -6.23 1.17
C ALA A 78 -8.03 -6.71 -0.07
N SER A 79 -9.31 -6.99 0.09
CA SER A 79 -10.19 -7.39 -1.02
C SER A 79 -10.35 -6.27 -2.05
N ALA A 80 -10.44 -5.01 -1.61
CA ALA A 80 -10.50 -3.85 -2.49
C ALA A 80 -9.20 -3.68 -3.30
N VAL A 81 -8.04 -3.90 -2.66
CA VAL A 81 -6.72 -3.88 -3.33
C VAL A 81 -6.64 -4.96 -4.40
N LEU A 82 -6.97 -6.21 -4.06
CA LEU A 82 -6.97 -7.34 -4.99
C LEU A 82 -7.91 -7.11 -6.18
N LEU A 83 -9.13 -6.63 -5.91
CA LEU A 83 -10.11 -6.29 -6.96
C LEU A 83 -9.59 -5.18 -7.88
N SER A 84 -8.95 -4.15 -7.33
CA SER A 84 -8.40 -3.05 -8.13
C SER A 84 -7.22 -3.47 -9.00
N ALA A 85 -6.49 -4.52 -8.60
CA ALA A 85 -5.43 -5.16 -9.37
C ALA A 85 -5.96 -6.26 -10.33
N GLN A 86 -7.29 -6.48 -10.40
CA GLN A 86 -7.90 -7.56 -11.17
C GLN A 86 -7.33 -8.95 -10.82
N ALA A 87 -6.90 -9.12 -9.57
CA ALA A 87 -6.30 -10.35 -9.10
C ALA A 87 -7.33 -11.48 -9.00
N VAL A 88 -7.01 -12.64 -9.57
CA VAL A 88 -7.83 -13.86 -9.54
C VAL A 88 -7.16 -14.92 -8.66
N PRO A 89 -7.91 -15.77 -7.95
CA PRO A 89 -7.31 -16.87 -7.18
C PRO A 89 -6.43 -17.76 -8.05
N ALA A 90 -5.30 -18.22 -7.52
CA ALA A 90 -4.40 -19.13 -8.21
C ALA A 90 -5.09 -20.49 -8.46
N ASP A 91 -4.94 -21.03 -9.69
CA ASP A 91 -5.48 -22.33 -10.10
C ASP A 91 -4.44 -23.44 -9.87
N PRO A 92 -4.68 -24.41 -8.96
CA PRO A 92 -3.75 -25.51 -8.72
C PRO A 92 -3.63 -26.50 -9.90
N LYS A 93 -4.48 -26.38 -10.93
CA LYS A 93 -4.39 -27.20 -12.15
C LYS A 93 -3.34 -26.70 -13.12
N ASP A 94 -3.07 -25.40 -13.11
CA ASP A 94 -2.00 -24.77 -13.87
C ASP A 94 -0.65 -25.14 -13.27
N SER A 95 0.33 -25.55 -14.10
CA SER A 95 1.65 -26.04 -13.63
C SER A 95 2.46 -24.97 -12.89
N ASP A 96 2.47 -23.76 -13.43
CA ASP A 96 3.28 -22.65 -12.91
C ASP A 96 2.66 -22.08 -11.63
N GLN A 97 1.33 -21.98 -11.60
CA GLN A 97 0.60 -21.56 -10.40
C GLN A 97 0.66 -22.61 -9.29
N ARG A 98 0.69 -23.90 -9.65
CA ARG A 98 0.93 -24.98 -8.68
C ARG A 98 2.32 -24.90 -8.08
N GLN A 99 3.36 -24.62 -8.90
CA GLN A 99 4.71 -24.36 -8.40
C GLN A 99 4.72 -23.20 -7.40
N LEU A 100 4.06 -22.09 -7.72
CA LEU A 100 3.89 -20.96 -6.82
C LEU A 100 3.23 -21.36 -5.50
N LEU A 101 2.10 -22.10 -5.56
CA LEU A 101 1.40 -22.56 -4.36
C LEU A 101 2.30 -23.42 -3.48
N ASN A 102 3.12 -24.29 -4.07
CA ASN A 102 4.09 -25.11 -3.34
C ASN A 102 5.16 -24.25 -2.67
N VAL A 103 5.70 -23.26 -3.37
CA VAL A 103 6.71 -22.32 -2.83
C VAL A 103 6.12 -21.53 -1.65
N VAL A 104 4.90 -21.02 -1.78
CA VAL A 104 4.21 -20.32 -0.68
C VAL A 104 4.03 -21.23 0.53
N GLN A 105 3.65 -22.49 0.31
CA GLN A 105 3.50 -23.48 1.40
C GLN A 105 4.85 -23.77 2.08
N GLU A 106 5.92 -23.93 1.32
CA GLU A 106 7.27 -24.15 1.85
C GLU A 106 7.73 -22.99 2.75
N ILE A 107 7.57 -21.76 2.27
CA ILE A 107 7.96 -20.57 3.04
C ILE A 107 7.05 -20.35 4.23
N SER A 108 5.77 -20.70 4.13
CA SER A 108 4.84 -20.67 5.28
C SER A 108 5.31 -21.60 6.40
N LEU A 109 5.69 -22.83 6.06
CA LEU A 109 6.26 -23.78 7.01
C LEU A 109 7.58 -23.29 7.61
N ALA A 110 8.48 -22.75 6.78
CA ALA A 110 9.78 -22.22 7.23
C ALA A 110 9.61 -21.01 8.18
N SER A 111 8.63 -20.14 7.91
CA SER A 111 8.38 -18.93 8.71
C SER A 111 7.53 -19.17 9.96
N GLY A 112 6.85 -20.34 10.05
CA GLY A 112 5.88 -20.63 11.11
C GLY A 112 4.60 -19.80 11.01
N LEU A 113 4.31 -19.22 9.83
CA LEU A 113 3.11 -18.42 9.59
C LEU A 113 2.05 -19.25 8.83
N PRO A 114 0.76 -18.94 9.00
CA PRO A 114 -0.27 -19.54 8.16
C PRO A 114 -0.05 -19.19 6.69
N ALA A 115 -0.35 -20.12 5.79
CA ALA A 115 -0.22 -19.88 4.36
C ALA A 115 -1.20 -18.79 3.89
N PRO A 116 -0.72 -17.71 3.27
CA PRO A 116 -1.57 -16.67 2.72
C PRO A 116 -2.36 -17.18 1.51
N LYS A 117 -3.48 -16.52 1.21
CA LYS A 117 -4.20 -16.76 -0.04
C LYS A 117 -3.38 -16.26 -1.22
N VAL A 118 -3.32 -17.03 -2.30
CA VAL A 118 -2.48 -16.71 -3.46
C VAL A 118 -3.37 -16.27 -4.62
N TYR A 119 -2.99 -15.16 -5.25
CA TYR A 119 -3.70 -14.56 -6.37
C TYR A 119 -2.75 -14.29 -7.54
N ILE A 120 -3.28 -14.37 -8.75
CA ILE A 120 -2.58 -14.04 -9.99
C ILE A 120 -3.18 -12.76 -10.57
N ILE A 121 -2.31 -11.82 -10.94
CA ILE A 121 -2.67 -10.59 -11.64
C ILE A 121 -2.39 -10.82 -13.14
N PRO A 122 -3.37 -10.57 -14.03
CA PRO A 122 -3.22 -10.74 -15.48
C PRO A 122 -2.40 -9.57 -16.09
N ASP A 123 -1.13 -9.46 -15.69
CA ASP A 123 -0.20 -8.44 -16.16
C ASP A 123 1.11 -9.11 -16.51
N ASP A 124 1.73 -8.71 -17.63
CA ASP A 124 2.97 -9.29 -18.13
C ASP A 124 4.22 -8.60 -17.56
N ASP A 125 4.07 -7.45 -16.86
CA ASP A 125 5.16 -6.83 -16.12
C ASP A 125 5.42 -7.58 -14.81
N PRO A 126 6.67 -7.97 -14.51
CA PRO A 126 6.98 -8.79 -13.34
C PRO A 126 6.88 -7.98 -12.04
N ASN A 127 5.90 -8.33 -11.20
CA ASN A 127 5.71 -7.71 -9.89
C ASN A 127 4.96 -8.63 -8.91
N ALA A 128 5.05 -8.32 -7.62
CA ALA A 128 4.34 -9.00 -6.54
C ALA A 128 4.03 -8.03 -5.40
N PHE A 129 3.05 -8.35 -4.58
CA PHE A 129 2.79 -7.67 -3.32
C PHE A 129 2.03 -8.55 -2.32
N ALA A 130 2.21 -8.27 -1.04
CA ALA A 130 1.40 -8.81 0.04
C ALA A 130 0.37 -7.78 0.53
N THR A 131 -0.82 -8.24 0.92
CA THR A 131 -1.89 -7.42 1.49
C THR A 131 -2.65 -8.19 2.58
N GLY A 132 -3.30 -7.47 3.49
CA GLY A 132 -4.05 -8.10 4.59
C GLY A 132 -4.10 -7.26 5.85
N LYS A 133 -4.80 -7.75 6.85
CA LYS A 133 -4.89 -7.10 8.17
C LYS A 133 -4.01 -7.76 9.24
N ASP A 134 -3.71 -9.04 9.07
CA ASP A 134 -2.90 -9.86 9.97
C ASP A 134 -2.44 -11.13 9.23
N PRO A 135 -1.52 -11.93 9.79
CA PRO A 135 -1.04 -13.15 9.14
C PRO A 135 -2.13 -14.17 8.81
N GLN A 136 -3.20 -14.26 9.61
CA GLN A 136 -4.32 -15.20 9.39
C GLN A 136 -5.22 -14.75 8.23
N HIS A 137 -5.23 -13.46 7.93
CA HIS A 137 -6.04 -12.83 6.88
C HIS A 137 -5.14 -12.11 5.88
N SER A 138 -4.10 -12.79 5.41
CA SER A 138 -3.14 -12.28 4.44
C SER A 138 -3.34 -12.90 3.07
N SER A 139 -2.89 -12.17 2.06
CA SER A 139 -2.90 -12.59 0.66
C SER A 139 -1.62 -12.12 -0.01
N ILE A 140 -1.10 -12.94 -0.93
CA ILE A 140 0.00 -12.58 -1.83
C ILE A 140 -0.55 -12.56 -3.24
N ALA A 141 -0.31 -11.49 -3.98
CA ALA A 141 -0.68 -11.34 -5.37
C ALA A 141 0.57 -11.20 -6.23
N ILE A 142 0.63 -11.97 -7.32
CA ILE A 142 1.79 -12.06 -8.21
C ILE A 142 1.30 -11.88 -9.64
N THR A 143 2.04 -11.10 -10.43
CA THR A 143 1.75 -10.95 -11.86
C THR A 143 2.14 -12.20 -12.64
N ARG A 144 1.46 -12.43 -13.77
CA ARG A 144 1.83 -13.48 -14.70
C ARG A 144 3.28 -13.30 -15.18
N GLY A 145 3.68 -12.05 -15.46
CA GLY A 145 5.03 -11.71 -15.86
C GLY A 145 6.10 -12.13 -14.85
N LEU A 146 5.81 -12.06 -13.55
CA LEU A 146 6.74 -12.54 -12.52
C LEU A 146 6.93 -14.06 -12.60
N LEU A 147 5.84 -14.81 -12.75
CA LEU A 147 5.92 -16.29 -12.86
C LEU A 147 6.69 -16.76 -14.06
N THR A 148 6.62 -16.04 -15.19
CA THR A 148 7.34 -16.38 -16.41
C THR A 148 8.79 -15.93 -16.40
N THR A 149 9.14 -14.93 -15.60
CA THR A 149 10.50 -14.32 -15.55
C THR A 149 11.40 -15.00 -14.55
N LEU A 150 10.84 -15.44 -13.40
CA LEU A 150 11.63 -15.95 -12.29
C LEU A 150 11.75 -17.48 -12.30
N GLU A 151 12.95 -17.95 -12.00
CA GLU A 151 13.19 -19.34 -11.67
C GLU A 151 12.65 -19.67 -10.26
N ARG A 152 12.48 -20.96 -9.98
CA ARG A 152 11.91 -21.42 -8.72
C ARG A 152 12.59 -20.83 -7.46
N ASP A 153 13.91 -20.81 -7.44
CA ASP A 153 14.66 -20.27 -6.29
C ASP A 153 14.51 -18.76 -6.16
N GLU A 154 14.46 -18.05 -7.29
CA GLU A 154 14.22 -16.61 -7.34
C GLU A 154 12.81 -16.26 -6.86
N LEU A 155 11.81 -17.05 -7.30
CA LEU A 155 10.42 -16.95 -6.83
C LEU A 155 10.34 -17.21 -5.33
N GLN A 156 11.07 -18.21 -4.81
CA GLN A 156 11.16 -18.50 -3.39
C GLN A 156 11.72 -17.32 -2.60
N GLY A 157 12.73 -16.62 -3.14
CA GLY A 157 13.28 -15.40 -2.55
C GLY A 157 12.25 -14.28 -2.46
N VAL A 158 11.49 -14.03 -3.53
CA VAL A 158 10.44 -13.00 -3.57
C VAL A 158 9.29 -13.36 -2.61
N ILE A 159 8.84 -14.62 -2.59
CA ILE A 159 7.79 -15.06 -1.65
C ILE A 159 8.24 -14.92 -0.20
N ALA A 160 9.50 -15.23 0.11
CA ALA A 160 10.04 -15.05 1.45
C ALA A 160 10.10 -13.57 1.86
N HIS A 161 10.37 -12.67 0.91
CA HIS A 161 10.32 -11.22 1.12
C HIS A 161 8.88 -10.78 1.45
N GLU A 162 7.88 -11.19 0.67
CA GLU A 162 6.47 -10.90 0.92
C GLU A 162 5.98 -11.48 2.25
N MET A 163 6.40 -12.70 2.59
CA MET A 163 6.10 -13.33 3.88
C MET A 163 6.69 -12.56 5.06
N SER A 164 7.81 -11.87 4.85
CA SER A 164 8.41 -11.00 5.87
C SER A 164 7.51 -9.79 6.18
N HIS A 165 6.92 -9.16 5.16
CA HIS A 165 5.93 -8.09 5.36
C HIS A 165 4.70 -8.57 6.12
N ILE A 166 4.25 -9.81 5.87
CA ILE A 166 3.17 -10.43 6.64
C ILE A 166 3.59 -10.62 8.11
N ARG A 167 4.79 -11.14 8.35
CA ARG A 167 5.36 -11.38 9.68
C ARG A 167 5.44 -10.13 10.54
N TYR A 168 5.85 -9.00 9.92
CA TYR A 168 6.04 -7.72 10.60
C TYR A 168 4.79 -6.86 10.68
N TYR A 169 3.64 -7.31 10.18
CA TYR A 169 2.38 -6.55 10.07
C TYR A 169 2.49 -5.29 9.20
N ASP A 170 3.48 -5.23 8.32
CA ASP A 170 3.59 -4.16 7.32
C ASP A 170 2.36 -4.13 6.42
N ILE A 171 1.86 -5.32 6.04
CA ILE A 171 0.67 -5.47 5.19
C ILE A 171 -0.54 -4.70 5.72
N ARG A 172 -0.76 -4.68 7.03
CA ARG A 172 -1.89 -3.98 7.65
C ARG A 172 -1.83 -2.48 7.42
N LEU A 173 -0.65 -1.90 7.70
CA LEU A 173 -0.40 -0.48 7.53
C LEU A 173 -0.54 -0.09 6.06
N MET A 174 0.09 -0.83 5.18
CA MET A 174 0.11 -0.57 3.75
C MET A 174 -1.28 -0.72 3.12
N THR A 175 -2.03 -1.76 3.48
CA THR A 175 -3.41 -1.99 3.00
C THR A 175 -4.33 -0.85 3.43
N LEU A 176 -4.26 -0.40 4.69
CA LEU A 176 -5.04 0.73 5.19
C LEU A 176 -4.74 1.99 4.38
N VAL A 177 -3.47 2.30 4.23
CA VAL A 177 -3.00 3.50 3.50
C VAL A 177 -3.47 3.44 2.04
N THR A 178 -3.31 2.29 1.38
CA THR A 178 -3.79 2.08 -0.01
C THR A 178 -5.29 2.31 -0.15
N ALA A 179 -6.08 1.76 0.75
CA ALA A 179 -7.53 1.94 0.74
C ALA A 179 -7.92 3.41 0.93
N CYS A 180 -7.23 4.12 1.82
CA CYS A 180 -7.47 5.56 2.07
C CYS A 180 -7.16 6.41 0.83
N VAL A 181 -6.04 6.15 0.16
CA VAL A 181 -5.68 6.87 -1.08
C VAL A 181 -6.64 6.52 -2.21
N GLY A 182 -6.97 5.25 -2.38
CA GLY A 182 -7.95 4.83 -3.36
C GLY A 182 -9.29 5.56 -3.18
N ALA A 183 -9.78 5.67 -1.95
CA ALA A 183 -11.00 6.42 -1.63
C ALA A 183 -10.88 7.91 -1.96
N LEU A 184 -9.76 8.55 -1.63
CA LEU A 184 -9.53 9.97 -1.93
C LEU A 184 -9.47 10.24 -3.44
N VAL A 185 -8.80 9.36 -4.19
CA VAL A 185 -8.74 9.46 -5.67
C VAL A 185 -10.14 9.30 -6.28
N LEU A 186 -10.93 8.34 -5.79
CA LEU A 186 -12.32 8.15 -6.24
C LEU A 186 -13.18 9.38 -5.92
N LEU A 187 -13.06 9.95 -4.72
CA LEU A 187 -13.79 11.16 -4.33
C LEU A 187 -13.41 12.35 -5.21
N ALA A 188 -12.12 12.52 -5.49
CA ALA A 188 -11.64 13.57 -6.40
C ALA A 188 -12.22 13.39 -7.81
N ASP A 189 -12.23 12.15 -8.33
CA ASP A 189 -12.75 11.84 -9.67
C ASP A 189 -14.28 12.07 -9.77
N ILE A 190 -15.04 11.64 -8.75
CA ILE A 190 -16.49 11.89 -8.67
C ILE A 190 -16.77 13.39 -8.60
N SER A 191 -16.01 14.14 -7.79
CA SER A 191 -16.17 15.59 -7.66
C SER A 191 -15.87 16.32 -8.97
N LEU A 192 -14.81 15.93 -9.68
CA LEU A 192 -14.45 16.47 -11.00
C LEU A 192 -15.52 16.19 -12.05
N ARG A 193 -16.04 14.96 -12.10
CA ARG A 193 -17.13 14.60 -13.01
C ARG A 193 -18.39 15.40 -12.69
N GLY A 194 -18.76 15.52 -11.41
CA GLY A 194 -19.90 16.31 -10.96
C GLY A 194 -19.80 17.77 -11.39
N LEU A 195 -18.61 18.39 -11.26
CA LEU A 195 -18.35 19.76 -11.74
C LEU A 195 -18.46 19.87 -13.27
N ARG A 196 -17.89 18.92 -14.02
CA ARG A 196 -17.97 18.92 -15.50
C ARG A 196 -19.41 18.78 -15.98
N PHE A 197 -20.20 17.88 -15.39
CA PHE A 197 -21.61 17.72 -15.73
C PHE A 197 -22.46 18.94 -15.33
N GLY A 198 -22.19 19.55 -14.18
CA GLY A 198 -22.83 20.79 -13.74
C GLY A 198 -22.49 21.97 -14.64
N PHE A 199 -21.26 22.08 -15.13
CA PHE A 199 -20.80 23.10 -16.06
C PHE A 199 -21.39 22.93 -17.48
N LEU A 200 -21.42 21.69 -17.99
CA LEU A 200 -21.95 21.36 -19.32
C LEU A 200 -23.48 21.48 -19.41
N SER A 201 -24.20 21.24 -18.33
CA SER A 201 -25.67 21.37 -18.31
C SER A 201 -26.16 22.81 -18.20
N GLY A 202 -25.27 23.81 -18.22
CA GLY A 202 -25.61 25.24 -18.24
C GLY A 202 -26.39 25.76 -17.02
N ARG A 203 -26.66 24.89 -16.04
CA ARG A 203 -27.41 25.23 -14.82
C ARG A 203 -26.53 25.85 -13.72
N GLY A 204 -25.19 25.74 -13.83
CA GLY A 204 -24.28 26.09 -12.74
C GLY A 204 -23.78 27.54 -12.65
N VAL A 205 -23.95 28.38 -13.67
CA VAL A 205 -23.28 29.70 -13.71
C VAL A 205 -24.23 30.90 -13.84
N ARG A 206 -25.53 30.67 -14.10
CA ARG A 206 -26.49 31.79 -14.35
C ARG A 206 -27.50 32.05 -13.23
N SER A 207 -27.56 31.27 -12.18
CA SER A 207 -28.40 31.65 -11.05
C SER A 207 -27.59 32.51 -10.07
N LYS A 208 -28.02 33.74 -9.86
CA LYS A 208 -27.55 34.65 -8.80
C LYS A 208 -27.78 34.07 -7.37
N GLU A 209 -28.40 32.92 -7.26
CA GLU A 209 -28.48 32.15 -6.03
C GLU A 209 -27.23 31.31 -5.88
N LYS A 210 -26.46 31.62 -4.84
CA LYS A 210 -25.33 30.82 -4.37
C LYS A 210 -25.85 29.40 -4.12
N ASN A 211 -25.61 28.47 -5.07
CA ASN A 211 -25.99 27.09 -4.88
C ASN A 211 -25.04 26.49 -3.80
N PRO A 212 -25.49 26.33 -2.56
CA PRO A 212 -24.64 25.91 -1.45
C PRO A 212 -24.04 24.51 -1.69
N LEU A 213 -24.76 23.65 -2.42
CA LEU A 213 -24.30 22.31 -2.77
C LEU A 213 -23.12 22.35 -3.77
N GLY A 214 -23.18 23.25 -4.77
CA GLY A 214 -22.09 23.40 -5.76
C GLY A 214 -20.81 23.95 -5.12
N ILE A 215 -20.94 24.91 -4.19
CA ILE A 215 -19.80 25.44 -3.44
C ILE A 215 -19.23 24.37 -2.50
N ALA A 216 -20.07 23.59 -1.85
CA ALA A 216 -19.67 22.48 -1.00
C ALA A 216 -18.86 21.41 -1.75
N LEU A 217 -19.33 21.02 -2.93
CA LEU A 217 -18.63 20.07 -3.79
C LEU A 217 -17.28 20.64 -4.28
N LEU A 218 -17.21 21.92 -4.58
CA LEU A 218 -15.97 22.59 -4.96
C LEU A 218 -14.95 22.59 -3.82
N ILE A 219 -15.37 22.92 -2.61
CA ILE A 219 -14.51 22.91 -1.42
C ILE A 219 -14.03 21.48 -1.13
N LEU A 220 -14.91 20.49 -1.17
CA LEU A 220 -14.55 19.08 -0.98
C LEU A 220 -13.54 18.62 -2.03
N TRP A 221 -13.71 19.02 -3.28
CA TRP A 221 -12.77 18.73 -4.35
C TRP A 221 -11.41 19.40 -4.13
N LEU A 222 -11.38 20.69 -3.80
CA LEU A 222 -10.14 21.42 -3.50
C LEU A 222 -9.39 20.79 -2.33
N LEU A 223 -10.10 20.42 -1.27
CA LEU A 223 -9.51 19.73 -0.12
C LEU A 223 -8.97 18.36 -0.50
N THR A 224 -9.72 17.55 -1.25
CA THR A 224 -9.23 16.24 -1.71
C THR A 224 -8.05 16.38 -2.66
N ALA A 225 -8.06 17.35 -3.57
CA ALA A 225 -6.94 17.62 -4.48
C ALA A 225 -5.69 18.10 -3.71
N LEU A 226 -5.86 18.90 -2.66
CA LEU A 226 -4.77 19.38 -1.80
C LEU A 226 -4.21 18.28 -0.89
N LEU A 227 -5.08 17.41 -0.37
CA LEU A 227 -4.72 16.38 0.60
C LEU A 227 -4.17 15.11 -0.06
N ALA A 228 -4.60 14.78 -1.27
CA ALA A 228 -4.13 13.60 -1.98
C ALA A 228 -2.59 13.56 -2.16
N PRO A 229 -1.90 14.62 -2.57
CA PRO A 229 -0.43 14.65 -2.61
C PRO A 229 0.22 14.50 -1.24
N ILE A 230 -0.33 15.18 -0.22
CA ILE A 230 0.21 15.14 1.15
C ILE A 230 0.08 13.71 1.71
N LEU A 231 -1.05 13.07 1.52
CA LEU A 231 -1.25 11.69 1.95
C LEU A 231 -0.36 10.72 1.17
N THR A 232 -0.21 10.89 -0.13
CA THR A 232 0.72 10.10 -0.94
C THR A 232 2.15 10.25 -0.42
N GLN A 233 2.55 11.45 -0.03
CA GLN A 233 3.87 11.75 0.50
C GLN A 233 4.07 11.16 1.91
N LEU A 234 3.07 11.28 2.79
CA LEU A 234 3.08 10.63 4.10
C LEU A 234 3.18 9.11 3.97
N MET A 235 2.54 8.53 2.96
CA MET A 235 2.64 7.12 2.62
C MET A 235 4.05 6.72 2.20
N ALA A 236 4.66 7.49 1.28
CA ALA A 236 6.04 7.25 0.86
C ALA A 236 7.01 7.31 2.04
N MET A 237 6.82 8.25 2.98
CA MET A 237 7.62 8.36 4.20
C MET A 237 7.37 7.20 5.19
N MET A 238 6.18 6.57 5.18
CA MET A 238 5.86 5.41 6.01
C MET A 238 6.50 4.12 5.53
N ILE A 239 6.83 4.02 4.24
CA ILE A 239 7.67 2.95 3.69
C ILE A 239 9.10 3.25 4.08
N SER A 240 9.44 2.92 5.31
CA SER A 240 10.80 3.08 5.81
C SER A 240 11.74 2.16 5.01
N ARG A 241 12.78 2.72 4.40
CA ARG A 241 13.89 1.96 3.76
C ARG A 241 14.40 0.84 4.66
N LYS A 242 14.38 1.04 5.98
CA LYS A 242 14.76 0.03 6.99
C LYS A 242 13.87 -1.21 6.94
N ARG A 243 12.58 -1.09 6.59
CA ARG A 243 11.66 -2.24 6.49
C ARG A 243 11.98 -3.11 5.29
N GLU A 244 12.31 -2.50 4.16
CA GLU A 244 12.74 -3.24 2.97
C GLU A 244 14.01 -4.04 3.23
N TYR A 245 15.03 -3.41 3.85
CA TYR A 245 16.25 -4.10 4.24
C TYR A 245 16.01 -5.21 5.27
N LEU A 246 15.07 -5.00 6.20
CA LEU A 246 14.67 -6.03 7.16
C LEU A 246 13.95 -7.19 6.49
N ALA A 247 13.08 -6.91 5.51
CA ALA A 247 12.39 -7.93 4.73
C ALA A 247 13.38 -8.73 3.87
N ASP A 248 14.34 -8.06 3.24
CA ASP A 248 15.43 -8.73 2.48
C ASP A 248 16.27 -9.64 3.38
N ALA A 249 16.67 -9.16 4.56
CA ALA A 249 17.42 -9.95 5.52
C ALA A 249 16.63 -11.16 6.05
N SER A 250 15.34 -10.95 6.34
CA SER A 250 14.45 -12.03 6.76
C SER A 250 14.20 -13.06 5.65
N ALA A 251 14.07 -12.61 4.39
CA ALA A 251 13.97 -13.50 3.24
C ALA A 251 15.25 -14.33 3.04
N ALA A 252 16.42 -13.70 3.20
CA ALA A 252 17.70 -14.38 3.14
C ALA A 252 17.84 -15.44 4.26
N GLU A 253 17.36 -15.15 5.46
CA GLU A 253 17.34 -16.10 6.59
C GLU A 253 16.41 -17.28 6.31
N LEU A 254 15.18 -17.01 5.84
CA LEU A 254 14.16 -18.03 5.57
C LEU A 254 14.56 -18.98 4.46
N THR A 255 15.14 -18.45 3.38
CA THR A 255 15.54 -19.26 2.21
C THR A 255 16.94 -19.82 2.31
N ARG A 256 17.79 -19.25 3.17
CA ARG A 256 19.26 -19.47 3.20
C ARG A 256 19.94 -19.28 1.84
N ASN A 257 19.28 -18.55 0.95
CA ASN A 257 19.76 -18.29 -0.41
C ASN A 257 19.57 -16.80 -0.80
N PRO A 258 20.36 -15.87 -0.21
CA PRO A 258 20.24 -14.45 -0.51
C PRO A 258 20.55 -14.12 -1.98
N LEU A 259 21.35 -14.96 -2.67
CA LEU A 259 21.67 -14.73 -4.09
C LEU A 259 20.45 -14.92 -4.99
N ALA A 260 19.53 -15.80 -4.64
CA ALA A 260 18.31 -16.00 -5.41
C ALA A 260 17.44 -14.72 -5.41
N LEU A 261 17.22 -14.10 -4.23
CA LEU A 261 16.54 -12.83 -4.16
C LEU A 261 17.30 -11.70 -4.87
N ALA A 262 18.63 -11.66 -4.77
CA ALA A 262 19.44 -10.67 -5.49
C ALA A 262 19.28 -10.80 -7.01
N LYS A 263 19.26 -12.03 -7.56
CA LYS A 263 19.01 -12.29 -8.98
C LYS A 263 17.58 -11.90 -9.38
N ALA A 264 16.58 -12.24 -8.56
CA ALA A 264 15.20 -11.82 -8.78
C ALA A 264 15.09 -10.29 -8.91
N LEU A 265 15.63 -9.54 -7.95
CA LEU A 265 15.64 -8.07 -7.99
C LEU A 265 16.34 -7.52 -9.23
N GLN A 266 17.43 -8.14 -9.68
CA GLN A 266 18.15 -7.74 -10.89
C GLN A 266 17.31 -7.97 -12.15
N LYS A 267 16.57 -9.08 -12.24
CA LYS A 267 15.64 -9.34 -13.35
C LYS A 267 14.48 -8.34 -13.34
N LEU A 268 13.92 -8.03 -12.17
CA LEU A 268 12.84 -7.06 -12.00
C LEU A 268 13.27 -5.63 -12.39
N GLU A 269 14.50 -5.23 -12.02
CA GLU A 269 15.06 -3.93 -12.41
C GLU A 269 15.18 -3.77 -13.93
N ASN A 270 15.57 -4.86 -14.61
CA ASN A 270 15.74 -4.89 -16.06
C ASN A 270 14.40 -4.97 -16.82
N ALA A 271 13.29 -5.29 -16.17
CA ALA A 271 11.97 -5.31 -16.79
C ALA A 271 11.61 -3.91 -17.32
N SER A 272 11.20 -3.83 -18.58
CA SER A 272 11.19 -2.56 -19.34
C SER A 272 9.84 -1.84 -19.35
N ALA A 273 8.74 -2.50 -18.98
CA ALA A 273 7.40 -1.93 -19.11
C ALA A 273 6.83 -1.47 -17.76
N PRO A 274 6.10 -0.34 -17.71
CA PRO A 274 5.35 0.03 -16.52
C PRO A 274 4.13 -0.89 -16.37
N THR A 275 3.90 -1.41 -15.19
CA THR A 275 2.77 -2.29 -14.89
C THR A 275 1.43 -1.58 -15.16
N VAL A 276 0.63 -2.11 -16.07
CA VAL A 276 -0.63 -1.49 -16.51
C VAL A 276 -1.78 -1.79 -15.53
N ALA A 277 -1.86 -3.00 -15.00
CA ALA A 277 -2.89 -3.42 -14.05
C ALA A 277 -2.69 -2.80 -12.66
N ILE A 278 -1.46 -2.46 -12.30
CA ILE A 278 -1.12 -1.86 -11.01
C ILE A 278 -1.28 -0.35 -11.09
N LYS A 279 -2.43 0.14 -10.61
CA LYS A 279 -2.72 1.58 -10.57
C LYS A 279 -1.84 2.29 -9.54
N ARG A 280 -1.66 3.62 -9.71
CA ARG A 280 -0.85 4.47 -8.81
C ARG A 280 -1.13 4.26 -7.31
N GLY A 281 -2.38 3.95 -6.94
CA GLY A 281 -2.77 3.72 -5.55
C GLY A 281 -2.18 2.45 -4.93
N ILE A 282 -1.75 1.47 -5.73
CA ILE A 282 -1.22 0.17 -5.27
C ILE A 282 0.30 0.07 -5.48
N ALA A 283 0.88 0.97 -6.27
CA ALA A 283 2.27 0.93 -6.69
C ALA A 283 3.27 0.78 -5.52
N HIS A 284 2.96 1.39 -4.38
CA HIS A 284 3.80 1.34 -3.18
C HIS A 284 3.71 0.02 -2.38
N LEU A 285 2.81 -0.89 -2.76
CA LEU A 285 2.75 -2.25 -2.21
C LEU A 285 3.72 -3.20 -2.93
N CYS A 286 4.16 -2.86 -4.13
CA CYS A 286 4.89 -3.73 -5.03
C CYS A 286 6.34 -3.92 -4.60
N VAL A 287 6.94 -5.06 -4.90
CA VAL A 287 8.37 -5.35 -4.64
C VAL A 287 9.28 -4.34 -5.32
N VAL A 288 8.89 -3.91 -6.51
CA VAL A 288 9.57 -2.87 -7.29
C VAL A 288 8.54 -1.83 -7.70
N ASP A 289 8.87 -0.54 -7.53
CA ASP A 289 7.98 0.56 -7.90
C ASP A 289 7.69 0.52 -9.42
N PRO A 290 6.47 0.20 -9.83
CA PRO A 290 6.11 0.12 -11.24
C PRO A 290 6.13 1.50 -11.94
N LEU A 291 6.18 2.59 -11.18
CA LEU A 291 6.22 3.97 -11.67
C LEU A 291 7.64 4.55 -11.66
N GLY A 292 8.58 3.86 -11.00
CA GLY A 292 9.87 4.40 -10.55
C GLY A 292 10.92 4.62 -11.64
N LYS A 293 10.81 4.03 -12.84
CA LYS A 293 11.84 4.21 -13.89
C LYS A 293 11.97 5.68 -14.36
N LYS A 294 10.87 6.46 -14.37
CA LYS A 294 10.90 7.88 -14.74
C LYS A 294 11.32 8.81 -13.58
N VAL A 295 11.23 8.36 -12.36
CA VAL A 295 11.56 9.14 -11.14
C VAL A 295 13.01 8.90 -10.74
N ASN A 296 13.51 7.67 -10.87
CA ASN A 296 14.90 7.31 -10.53
C ASN A 296 15.96 7.88 -11.50
N GLU A 297 15.58 8.31 -12.72
CA GLU A 297 16.50 8.99 -13.65
C GLU A 297 16.74 10.47 -13.26
N LYS A 298 15.95 11.05 -12.37
CA LYS A 298 16.20 12.38 -11.81
C LYS A 298 17.00 12.23 -10.52
N GLU A 299 18.31 12.23 -10.64
CA GLU A 299 19.21 12.38 -9.49
C GLU A 299 18.92 13.68 -8.78
N GLY A 300 18.58 13.63 -7.49
CA GLY A 300 18.38 14.78 -6.64
C GLY A 300 17.75 14.46 -5.31
N PHE A 301 18.08 15.23 -4.28
CA PHE A 301 17.58 15.11 -2.90
C PHE A 301 16.05 14.90 -2.83
N TRP A 302 15.29 15.56 -3.70
CA TRP A 302 13.83 15.44 -3.76
C TRP A 302 13.38 14.08 -4.34
N ALA A 303 14.07 13.55 -5.35
CA ALA A 303 13.74 12.23 -5.92
C ALA A 303 14.01 11.12 -4.89
N GLU A 304 15.10 11.22 -4.14
CA GLU A 304 15.39 10.31 -3.03
C GLU A 304 14.40 10.42 -1.87
N LEU A 305 13.93 11.63 -1.55
CA LEU A 305 12.96 11.84 -0.46
C LEU A 305 11.59 11.23 -0.81
N PHE A 306 11.23 11.22 -2.10
CA PHE A 306 9.94 10.72 -2.58
C PHE A 306 9.97 9.27 -3.10
N ALA A 307 11.13 8.63 -3.15
CA ALA A 307 11.24 7.23 -3.53
C ALA A 307 10.55 6.32 -2.49
N THR A 308 9.63 5.49 -2.96
CA THR A 308 8.86 4.55 -2.11
C THR A 308 9.72 3.39 -1.61
N HIS A 309 10.74 3.01 -2.37
CA HIS A 309 11.67 1.92 -2.03
C HIS A 309 13.13 2.41 -2.04
N PRO A 310 14.03 1.73 -1.29
CA PRO A 310 15.45 1.98 -1.40
C PRO A 310 15.95 1.62 -2.80
N PRO A 311 17.05 2.23 -3.28
CA PRO A 311 17.64 1.87 -4.57
C PRO A 311 17.89 0.36 -4.65
N ILE A 312 17.40 -0.27 -5.72
CA ILE A 312 17.49 -1.73 -5.92
C ILE A 312 18.94 -2.21 -5.88
N GLN A 313 19.86 -1.44 -6.42
CA GLN A 313 21.30 -1.74 -6.42
C GLN A 313 21.86 -1.89 -5.00
N ASN A 314 21.41 -1.06 -4.05
CA ASN A 314 21.84 -1.18 -2.65
C ASN A 314 21.28 -2.45 -2.00
N ARG A 315 20.06 -2.86 -2.32
CA ARG A 315 19.47 -4.13 -1.87
C ARG A 315 20.26 -5.31 -2.41
N ILE A 316 20.56 -5.31 -3.72
CA ILE A 316 21.35 -6.36 -4.40
C ILE A 316 22.75 -6.47 -3.77
N MET A 317 23.44 -5.35 -3.55
CA MET A 317 24.77 -5.35 -2.91
C MET A 317 24.72 -5.94 -1.50
N LEU A 318 23.72 -5.57 -0.70
CA LEU A 318 23.54 -6.09 0.66
C LEU A 318 23.30 -7.60 0.65
N LEU A 319 22.42 -8.11 -0.20
CA LEU A 319 22.13 -9.53 -0.34
C LEU A 319 23.35 -10.32 -0.79
N LYS A 320 24.15 -9.80 -1.75
CA LYS A 320 25.42 -10.41 -2.16
C LYS A 320 26.44 -10.45 -1.01
N SER A 321 26.50 -9.42 -0.17
CA SER A 321 27.38 -9.40 1.01
C SER A 321 26.97 -10.44 2.06
N MET A 322 25.65 -10.64 2.26
CA MET A 322 25.14 -11.70 3.14
C MET A 322 25.50 -13.08 2.61
N ALA A 323 25.39 -13.32 1.30
CA ALA A 323 25.78 -14.60 0.68
C ALA A 323 27.24 -14.95 0.94
N TYR A 324 28.13 -13.97 0.87
CA TYR A 324 29.54 -14.17 1.15
C TYR A 324 29.80 -14.55 2.61
N GLN A 325 29.00 -14.03 3.55
CA GLN A 325 29.09 -14.40 4.97
C GLN A 325 28.59 -15.82 5.24
N TYR A 326 27.56 -16.30 4.51
CA TYR A 326 27.05 -17.67 4.65
C TYR A 326 27.99 -18.73 4.03
N SER A 327 28.92 -18.34 3.15
CA SER A 327 29.88 -19.25 2.50
C SER A 327 31.16 -19.48 3.30
N ARG A 328 31.36 -18.77 4.38
CA ARG A 328 32.43 -18.93 5.38
C ARG A 328 32.00 -19.73 6.57
#